data_a2194051ec75de077cc3f64ecf60d597
#
_entry.id   a2194051ec75de077cc3f64ecf60d597
#
_cell.length_a   1.000
_cell.length_b   1.000
_cell.length_c   1.000
_cell.angle_alpha   90.00
_cell.angle_beta   90.00
_cell.angle_gamma   90.00
#
_symmetry.space_group_name_H-M   'P 1'
#
loop_
_entity.id
_entity.type
_entity.pdbx_description
1 polymer ?
#
loop_
_entity_poly.entity_id
_entity_poly.type
_entity_poly.pdbx_seq_one_letter_code
_entity_poly.pdbx_strand_id
1 'polypeptide(L)'
;MKLILAIKLFRNFCFKLNMKSLNKIILIFLASILTINLTYSQEKRKDSYKYSLELVETLSNYQKELIEKERKYLNKQRDAIRKTFSTEQKEVIADSTLTYSQKRSKIIASFSLDQKELIEKYDKRIDTIRKKFFNSLSETQKSLIKKKRKRSKKND
;
A
#
# COMPACT_ATOMS: atom_id res chain seq x y z
N MET A 1 7.34 -29.02 -13.81
CA MET A 1 7.41 -30.36 -13.20
C MET A 1 6.72 -30.48 -11.84
N LYS A 2 6.86 -29.55 -10.90
CA LYS A 2 6.27 -29.62 -9.54
C LYS A 2 4.72 -29.63 -9.51
N LEU A 3 4.06 -28.94 -10.44
CA LEU A 3 2.59 -28.86 -10.51
C LEU A 3 1.93 -30.19 -10.90
N ILE A 4 2.55 -30.93 -11.82
CA ILE A 4 2.03 -32.24 -12.29
C ILE A 4 2.09 -33.31 -11.19
N LEU A 5 3.13 -33.23 -10.33
CA LEU A 5 3.28 -34.14 -9.19
C LEU A 5 2.20 -33.88 -8.12
N ALA A 6 1.90 -32.61 -7.86
CA ALA A 6 0.86 -32.20 -6.91
C ALA A 6 -0.55 -32.68 -7.36
N ILE A 7 -0.86 -32.58 -8.65
CA ILE A 7 -2.15 -33.04 -9.21
C ILE A 7 -2.28 -34.56 -9.12
N LYS A 8 -1.20 -35.36 -9.35
CA LYS A 8 -1.24 -36.82 -9.19
C LYS A 8 -1.43 -37.25 -7.74
N LEU A 9 -0.76 -36.61 -6.79
CA LEU A 9 -0.95 -36.88 -5.35
C LEU A 9 -2.35 -36.51 -4.89
N PHE A 10 -2.91 -35.42 -5.35
CA PHE A 10 -4.28 -35.00 -5.03
C PHE A 10 -5.34 -36.00 -5.55
N ARG A 11 -5.17 -36.49 -6.78
CA ARG A 11 -6.10 -37.51 -7.36
C ARG A 11 -6.12 -38.81 -6.60
N ASN A 12 -4.97 -39.29 -6.08
CA ASN A 12 -4.90 -40.52 -5.28
C ASN A 12 -5.44 -40.34 -3.85
N PHE A 13 -5.39 -39.13 -3.31
CA PHE A 13 -5.93 -38.79 -1.99
C PHE A 13 -7.46 -38.66 -2.01
N CYS A 14 -8.02 -38.07 -3.08
CA CYS A 14 -9.45 -37.87 -3.24
C CYS A 14 -10.25 -39.19 -3.41
N PHE A 15 -9.62 -40.28 -3.88
CA PHE A 15 -10.33 -41.56 -4.10
C PHE A 15 -10.68 -42.31 -2.82
N LYS A 16 -10.11 -41.91 -1.66
CA LYS A 16 -10.36 -42.57 -0.35
C LYS A 16 -11.22 -41.78 0.62
N LEU A 17 -11.74 -40.62 0.26
CA LEU A 17 -12.47 -39.74 1.17
C LEU A 17 -13.98 -39.70 0.90
N ASN A 18 -14.75 -39.81 1.98
CA ASN A 18 -16.21 -39.69 1.98
C ASN A 18 -16.63 -38.30 1.40
N MET A 19 -17.62 -38.27 0.49
CA MET A 19 -18.04 -37.06 -0.26
C MET A 19 -18.26 -35.79 0.59
N LYS A 20 -18.71 -35.92 1.83
CA LYS A 20 -18.91 -34.80 2.75
C LYS A 20 -17.60 -34.15 3.24
N SER A 21 -16.52 -34.93 3.33
CA SER A 21 -15.21 -34.39 3.72
C SER A 21 -14.45 -33.82 2.51
N LEU A 22 -14.70 -34.34 1.32
CA LEU A 22 -14.12 -33.85 0.06
C LEU A 22 -14.50 -32.40 -0.22
N ASN A 23 -15.78 -32.05 -0.04
CA ASN A 23 -16.24 -30.67 -0.25
C ASN A 23 -15.60 -29.67 0.73
N LYS A 24 -15.34 -30.04 1.97
CA LYS A 24 -14.64 -29.19 2.95
C LYS A 24 -13.18 -28.95 2.56
N ILE A 25 -12.50 -30.00 2.08
CA ILE A 25 -11.09 -29.90 1.66
C ILE A 25 -10.96 -29.05 0.39
N ILE A 26 -11.87 -29.17 -0.57
CA ILE A 26 -11.91 -28.34 -1.78
C ILE A 26 -12.14 -26.87 -1.41
N LEU A 27 -13.04 -26.58 -0.47
CA LEU A 27 -13.34 -25.22 0.00
C LEU A 27 -12.13 -24.58 0.69
N ILE A 28 -11.40 -25.33 1.52
CA ILE A 28 -10.17 -24.87 2.18
C ILE A 28 -9.07 -24.60 1.15
N PHE A 29 -8.94 -25.46 0.13
CA PHE A 29 -7.93 -25.28 -0.92
C PHE A 29 -8.23 -24.10 -1.83
N LEU A 30 -9.50 -23.87 -2.19
CA LEU A 30 -9.96 -22.68 -2.92
C LEU A 30 -9.74 -21.41 -2.10
N ALA A 31 -10.04 -21.41 -0.81
CA ALA A 31 -9.80 -20.29 0.08
C ALA A 31 -8.30 -19.95 0.21
N SER A 32 -7.42 -20.96 0.29
CA SER A 32 -5.97 -20.74 0.37
C SER A 32 -5.39 -20.17 -0.93
N ILE A 33 -5.88 -20.61 -2.10
CA ILE A 33 -5.45 -20.05 -3.41
C ILE A 33 -5.91 -18.59 -3.55
N LEU A 34 -7.12 -18.27 -3.09
CA LEU A 34 -7.64 -16.89 -3.10
C LEU A 34 -6.81 -15.96 -2.17
N THR A 35 -6.42 -16.42 -1.00
CA THR A 35 -5.61 -15.62 -0.07
C THR A 35 -4.20 -15.36 -0.60
N ILE A 36 -3.56 -16.35 -1.22
CA ILE A 36 -2.22 -16.19 -1.82
C ILE A 36 -2.25 -15.18 -2.97
N ASN A 37 -3.28 -15.22 -3.82
CA ASN A 37 -3.40 -14.26 -4.93
C ASN A 37 -3.73 -12.84 -4.44
N LEU A 38 -4.52 -12.68 -3.36
CA LEU A 38 -4.83 -11.38 -2.77
C LEU A 38 -3.58 -10.73 -2.13
N THR A 39 -2.78 -11.50 -1.39
CA THR A 39 -1.56 -10.97 -0.76
C THR A 39 -0.50 -10.59 -1.80
N TYR A 40 -0.29 -11.40 -2.83
CA TYR A 40 0.66 -11.11 -3.90
C TYR A 40 0.26 -9.89 -4.75
N SER A 41 -1.05 -9.71 -5.01
CA SER A 41 -1.59 -8.55 -5.73
C SER A 41 -1.49 -7.25 -4.91
N GLN A 42 -1.64 -7.32 -3.59
CA GLN A 42 -1.56 -6.13 -2.72
C GLN A 42 -0.11 -5.65 -2.53
N GLU A 43 0.86 -6.56 -2.45
CA GLU A 43 2.27 -6.19 -2.32
C GLU A 43 2.79 -5.48 -3.58
N LYS A 44 2.43 -5.97 -4.76
CA LYS A 44 2.82 -5.34 -6.04
C LYS A 44 2.15 -3.98 -6.29
N ARG A 45 0.95 -3.73 -5.74
CA ARG A 45 0.24 -2.45 -5.88
C ARG A 45 0.82 -1.34 -4.99
N LYS A 46 1.41 -1.67 -3.85
CA LYS A 46 1.94 -0.68 -2.90
C LYS A 46 3.14 0.10 -3.43
N ASP A 47 3.96 -0.49 -4.28
CA ASP A 47 5.22 0.12 -4.75
C ASP A 47 5.09 0.91 -6.04
N SER A 48 4.05 0.66 -6.83
CA SER A 48 3.88 1.20 -8.18
C SER A 48 3.44 2.68 -8.25
N TYR A 49 2.92 3.27 -7.16
CA TYR A 49 2.21 4.55 -7.28
C TYR A 49 3.06 5.81 -7.23
N LYS A 50 4.19 5.81 -6.53
CA LYS A 50 4.98 7.05 -6.36
C LYS A 50 6.08 7.22 -7.40
N TYR A 51 6.77 6.14 -7.74
CA TYR A 51 7.91 6.15 -8.67
C TYR A 51 7.64 5.24 -9.87
N SER A 52 8.28 5.52 -11.02
CA SER A 52 8.22 4.62 -12.17
C SER A 52 9.04 3.36 -11.90
N LEU A 53 8.68 2.23 -12.52
CA LEU A 53 9.43 0.99 -12.40
C LEU A 53 10.89 1.21 -12.84
N GLU A 54 11.09 1.91 -13.96
CA GLU A 54 12.39 2.31 -14.51
C GLU A 54 13.26 3.05 -13.47
N LEU A 55 12.67 3.95 -12.66
CA LEU A 55 13.41 4.61 -11.60
C LEU A 55 13.75 3.64 -10.46
N VAL A 56 12.78 2.82 -10.03
CA VAL A 56 12.97 1.89 -8.89
C VAL A 56 14.10 0.90 -9.14
N GLU A 57 14.27 0.44 -10.38
CA GLU A 57 15.35 -0.48 -10.78
C GLU A 57 16.74 0.17 -10.67
N THR A 58 16.83 1.48 -10.85
CA THR A 58 18.12 2.23 -10.78
C THR A 58 18.50 2.69 -9.36
N LEU A 59 17.60 2.50 -8.37
CA LEU A 59 17.85 2.99 -7.01
C LEU A 59 18.90 2.16 -6.27
N SER A 60 19.83 2.85 -5.59
CA SER A 60 20.76 2.22 -4.65
C SER A 60 20.03 1.70 -3.41
N ASN A 61 20.68 0.81 -2.64
CA ASN A 61 20.12 0.32 -1.38
C ASN A 61 19.83 1.45 -0.40
N TYR A 62 20.72 2.43 -0.29
CA TYR A 62 20.50 3.62 0.55
C TYR A 62 19.25 4.41 0.12
N GLN A 63 19.03 4.60 -1.18
CA GLN A 63 17.84 5.28 -1.70
C GLN A 63 16.56 4.49 -1.42
N LYS A 64 16.61 3.15 -1.54
CA LYS A 64 15.49 2.26 -1.18
C LYS A 64 15.16 2.35 0.31
N GLU A 65 16.16 2.37 1.18
CA GLU A 65 15.99 2.55 2.62
C GLU A 65 15.32 3.89 2.97
N LEU A 66 15.67 4.98 2.27
CA LEU A 66 15.04 6.28 2.47
C LEU A 66 13.55 6.27 2.08
N ILE A 67 13.19 5.57 1.00
CA ILE A 67 11.78 5.38 0.59
C ILE A 67 11.00 4.58 1.65
N GLU A 68 11.58 3.48 2.14
CA GLU A 68 11.01 2.67 3.20
C GLU A 68 10.82 3.49 4.49
N LYS A 69 11.82 4.29 4.85
CA LYS A 69 11.76 5.16 6.02
C LYS A 69 10.66 6.22 5.87
N GLU A 70 10.52 6.84 4.70
CA GLU A 70 9.42 7.76 4.40
C GLU A 70 8.07 7.08 4.59
N ARG A 71 7.88 5.88 4.00
CA ARG A 71 6.65 5.10 4.12
C ARG A 71 6.30 4.79 5.57
N LYS A 72 7.29 4.36 6.35
CA LYS A 72 7.12 4.08 7.79
C LYS A 72 6.66 5.32 8.56
N TYR A 73 7.22 6.50 8.26
CA TYR A 73 6.80 7.73 8.92
C TYR A 73 5.41 8.20 8.49
N LEU A 74 5.05 8.05 7.21
CA LEU A 74 3.69 8.33 6.71
C LEU A 74 2.65 7.42 7.37
N ASN A 75 2.95 6.14 7.56
CA ASN A 75 2.05 5.23 8.26
C ASN A 75 1.92 5.63 9.74
N LYS A 76 3.03 5.93 10.42
CA LYS A 76 2.99 6.41 11.81
C LYS A 76 2.18 7.70 11.97
N GLN A 77 2.33 8.66 11.05
CA GLN A 77 1.53 9.88 11.04
C GLN A 77 0.04 9.56 10.93
N ARG A 78 -0.32 8.73 9.94
CA ARG A 78 -1.71 8.32 9.73
C ARG A 78 -2.31 7.65 10.97
N ASP A 79 -1.58 6.74 11.57
CA ASP A 79 -2.05 6.01 12.75
C ASP A 79 -2.17 6.94 13.98
N ALA A 80 -1.20 7.84 14.16
CA ALA A 80 -1.24 8.83 15.23
C ALA A 80 -2.46 9.77 15.08
N ILE A 81 -2.71 10.30 13.87
CA ILE A 81 -3.87 11.17 13.61
C ILE A 81 -5.18 10.42 13.80
N ARG A 82 -5.29 9.18 13.30
CA ARG A 82 -6.52 8.38 13.48
C ARG A 82 -6.88 8.14 14.94
N LYS A 83 -5.88 7.99 15.81
CA LYS A 83 -6.11 7.83 17.27
C LYS A 83 -6.70 9.07 17.92
N THR A 84 -6.51 10.24 17.34
CA THR A 84 -7.03 11.52 17.86
C THR A 84 -8.40 11.90 17.26
N PHE A 85 -8.98 11.08 16.38
CA PHE A 85 -10.25 11.40 15.74
C PHE A 85 -11.39 11.49 16.76
N SER A 86 -12.15 12.60 16.67
CA SER A 86 -13.39 12.79 17.42
C SER A 86 -14.47 11.83 16.94
N THR A 87 -15.60 11.78 17.67
CA THR A 87 -16.77 10.98 17.28
C THR A 87 -17.31 11.43 15.92
N GLU A 88 -17.43 12.73 15.70
CA GLU A 88 -17.93 13.33 14.44
C GLU A 88 -16.99 12.98 13.27
N GLN A 89 -15.67 13.01 13.48
CA GLN A 89 -14.71 12.62 12.45
C GLN A 89 -14.81 11.13 12.10
N LYS A 90 -15.07 10.26 13.07
CA LYS A 90 -15.32 8.83 12.85
C LYS A 90 -16.63 8.58 12.10
N GLU A 91 -17.68 9.35 12.40
CA GLU A 91 -18.95 9.30 11.67
C GLU A 91 -18.78 9.68 10.21
N VAL A 92 -18.04 10.76 9.90
CA VAL A 92 -17.69 11.12 8.51
C VAL A 92 -16.98 9.98 7.77
N ILE A 93 -16.11 9.23 8.46
CA ILE A 93 -15.43 8.06 7.84
C ILE A 93 -16.42 6.93 7.57
N ALA A 94 -17.34 6.67 8.49
CA ALA A 94 -18.33 5.60 8.39
C ALA A 94 -19.44 5.90 7.38
N ASP A 95 -19.72 7.17 7.06
CA ASP A 95 -20.80 7.59 6.16
C ASP A 95 -20.61 6.99 4.75
N SER A 96 -21.45 6.02 4.39
CA SER A 96 -21.39 5.33 3.09
C SER A 96 -21.84 6.20 1.91
N THR A 97 -22.52 7.32 2.15
CA THR A 97 -23.00 8.23 1.10
C THR A 97 -21.92 9.15 0.56
N LEU A 98 -20.83 9.35 1.32
CA LEU A 98 -19.72 10.21 0.93
C LEU A 98 -18.66 9.45 0.14
N THR A 99 -18.19 10.07 -0.94
CA THR A 99 -17.01 9.61 -1.67
C THR A 99 -15.73 9.77 -0.83
N TYR A 100 -14.67 9.03 -1.16
CA TYR A 100 -13.39 9.15 -0.48
C TYR A 100 -12.84 10.59 -0.45
N SER A 101 -13.00 11.33 -1.55
CA SER A 101 -12.56 12.74 -1.65
C SER A 101 -13.35 13.63 -0.70
N GLN A 102 -14.66 13.48 -0.64
CA GLN A 102 -15.54 14.25 0.26
C GLN A 102 -15.23 13.96 1.74
N LYS A 103 -15.06 12.67 2.11
CA LYS A 103 -14.64 12.28 3.46
C LYS A 103 -13.31 12.95 3.83
N ARG A 104 -12.33 12.86 2.95
CA ARG A 104 -11.01 13.45 3.17
C ARG A 104 -11.09 14.97 3.38
N SER A 105 -11.83 15.68 2.55
CA SER A 105 -11.99 17.13 2.66
C SER A 105 -12.66 17.52 3.97
N LYS A 106 -13.75 16.84 4.37
CA LYS A 106 -14.44 17.08 5.64
C LYS A 106 -13.54 16.83 6.84
N ILE A 107 -12.80 15.73 6.85
CA ILE A 107 -11.86 15.39 7.93
C ILE A 107 -10.76 16.45 8.06
N ILE A 108 -10.13 16.85 6.94
CA ILE A 108 -9.07 17.86 6.97
C ILE A 108 -9.61 19.21 7.47
N ALA A 109 -10.80 19.61 7.03
CA ALA A 109 -11.44 20.86 7.47
C ALA A 109 -11.78 20.86 8.98
N SER A 110 -12.06 19.67 9.56
CA SER A 110 -12.42 19.53 10.98
C SER A 110 -11.22 19.31 11.92
N PHE A 111 -9.98 19.34 11.42
CA PHE A 111 -8.81 19.13 12.28
C PHE A 111 -8.68 20.20 13.37
N SER A 112 -8.54 19.75 14.61
CA SER A 112 -8.18 20.59 15.75
C SER A 112 -6.77 21.17 15.62
N LEU A 113 -6.44 22.13 16.46
CA LEU A 113 -5.08 22.69 16.52
C LEU A 113 -4.05 21.60 16.85
N ASP A 114 -4.32 20.78 17.86
CA ASP A 114 -3.43 19.66 18.27
C ASP A 114 -3.19 18.66 17.14
N GLN A 115 -4.25 18.35 16.36
CA GLN A 115 -4.13 17.48 15.19
C GLN A 115 -3.26 18.10 14.11
N LYS A 116 -3.38 19.39 13.85
CA LYS A 116 -2.54 20.14 12.88
C LYS A 116 -1.08 20.17 13.34
N GLU A 117 -0.82 20.45 14.59
CA GLU A 117 0.54 20.44 15.16
C GLU A 117 1.17 19.03 15.09
N LEU A 118 0.38 18.00 15.38
CA LEU A 118 0.83 16.61 15.25
C LEU A 118 1.21 16.27 13.80
N ILE A 119 0.41 16.69 12.82
CA ILE A 119 0.70 16.55 11.39
C ILE A 119 2.02 17.25 11.05
N GLU A 120 2.17 18.53 11.43
CA GLU A 120 3.35 19.32 11.14
C GLU A 120 4.63 18.68 11.71
N LYS A 121 4.57 18.14 12.93
CA LYS A 121 5.69 17.41 13.56
C LYS A 121 6.16 16.23 12.71
N TYR A 122 5.22 15.46 12.13
CA TYR A 122 5.56 14.34 11.25
C TYR A 122 6.05 14.83 9.89
N ASP A 123 5.41 15.86 9.33
CA ASP A 123 5.76 16.42 8.02
C ASP A 123 7.20 16.93 8.01
N LYS A 124 7.66 17.64 9.05
CA LYS A 124 9.06 18.07 9.19
C LYS A 124 10.05 16.90 9.08
N ARG A 125 9.73 15.75 9.68
CA ARG A 125 10.57 14.53 9.61
C ARG A 125 10.51 13.89 8.23
N ILE A 126 9.32 13.81 7.65
CA ILE A 126 9.10 13.25 6.31
C ILE A 126 9.84 14.10 5.27
N ASP A 127 9.75 15.41 5.36
CA ASP A 127 10.44 16.33 4.44
C ASP A 127 11.97 16.25 4.55
N THR A 128 12.49 16.04 5.75
CA THR A 128 13.92 15.78 5.94
C THR A 128 14.35 14.50 5.20
N ILE A 129 13.56 13.44 5.27
CA ILE A 129 13.84 12.18 4.55
C ILE A 129 13.74 12.39 3.05
N ARG A 130 12.71 13.09 2.58
CA ARG A 130 12.53 13.46 1.16
C ARG A 130 13.67 14.27 0.61
N LYS A 131 14.14 15.27 1.36
CA LYS A 131 15.31 16.08 0.98
C LYS A 131 16.55 15.21 0.84
N LYS A 132 16.82 14.32 1.80
CA LYS A 132 17.95 13.37 1.72
C LYS A 132 17.84 12.46 0.50
N PHE A 133 16.65 11.91 0.23
CA PHE A 133 16.41 11.09 -0.93
C PHE A 133 16.67 11.87 -2.23
N PHE A 134 16.08 13.05 -2.37
CA PHE A 134 16.23 13.88 -3.57
C PHE A 134 17.68 14.29 -3.82
N ASN A 135 18.43 14.63 -2.76
CA ASN A 135 19.84 15.00 -2.85
C ASN A 135 20.74 13.79 -3.21
N SER A 136 20.33 12.57 -2.91
CA SER A 136 21.07 11.36 -3.26
C SER A 136 20.84 10.89 -4.70
N LEU A 137 19.90 11.48 -5.43
CA LEU A 137 19.58 11.08 -6.80
C LEU A 137 20.61 11.61 -7.79
N SER A 138 21.00 10.76 -8.75
CA SER A 138 21.75 11.17 -9.93
C SER A 138 20.91 12.05 -10.87
N GLU A 139 21.55 12.78 -11.77
CA GLU A 139 20.82 13.61 -12.75
C GLU A 139 19.92 12.76 -13.66
N THR A 140 20.36 11.54 -14.02
CA THR A 140 19.54 10.58 -14.77
C THR A 140 18.27 10.23 -14.01
N GLN A 141 18.38 9.88 -12.72
CA GLN A 141 17.24 9.57 -11.86
C GLN A 141 16.30 10.77 -11.68
N LYS A 142 16.83 11.98 -11.53
CA LYS A 142 16.03 13.21 -11.46
C LYS A 142 15.26 13.45 -12.75
N SER A 143 15.86 13.16 -13.91
CA SER A 143 15.19 13.29 -15.22
C SER A 143 13.99 12.35 -15.35
N LEU A 144 14.10 11.11 -14.86
CA LEU A 144 12.97 10.14 -14.83
C LEU A 144 11.80 10.64 -13.99
N ILE A 145 12.06 11.26 -12.83
CA ILE A 145 11.03 11.87 -11.99
C ILE A 145 10.33 13.01 -12.73
N LYS A 146 11.08 13.90 -13.40
CA LYS A 146 10.51 15.00 -14.18
C LYS A 146 9.64 14.49 -15.34
N LYS A 147 10.07 13.44 -16.04
CA LYS A 147 9.34 12.81 -17.15
C LYS A 147 7.98 12.26 -16.68
N LYS A 148 7.95 11.57 -15.53
CA LYS A 148 6.69 11.05 -14.95
C LYS A 148 5.72 12.18 -14.59
N ARG A 149 6.19 13.25 -13.96
CA ARG A 149 5.35 14.40 -13.58
C ARG A 149 4.72 15.10 -14.80
N LYS A 150 5.45 15.22 -15.91
CA LYS A 150 4.92 15.79 -17.16
C LYS A 150 3.82 14.92 -17.80
N ARG A 151 3.97 13.59 -17.73
CA ARG A 151 2.96 12.63 -18.24
C ARG A 151 1.67 12.68 -17.42
N SER A 152 1.77 12.75 -16.10
CA SER A 152 0.60 12.87 -15.21
C SER A 152 -0.22 14.14 -15.51
N LYS A 153 0.44 15.30 -15.64
CA LYS A 153 -0.23 16.58 -15.93
C LYS A 153 -0.88 16.67 -17.33
N LYS A 154 -0.56 15.77 -18.26
CA LYS A 154 -1.15 15.77 -19.62
C LYS A 154 -2.41 14.92 -19.67
N ASN A 155 -2.64 14.08 -18.67
CA ASN A 155 -3.76 13.13 -18.59
C ASN A 155 -4.87 13.60 -17.62
N ASP A 156 -4.65 14.75 -16.92
CA ASP A 156 -5.63 15.49 -16.14
C ASP A 156 -6.21 16.65 -16.94
#